data_dc8ebf6536f4827977104899cbedefe8
#
_entry.id   dc8ebf6536f4827977104899cbedefe8
#
_cell.length_a   1.000
_cell.length_b   1.000
_cell.length_c   1.000
_cell.angle_alpha   90.00
_cell.angle_beta   90.00
_cell.angle_gamma   90.00
#
_symmetry.space_group_name_H-M   'P 1'
#
loop_
_entity.id
_entity.type
_entity.pdbx_description
1 polymer ?
#
loop_
_entity_poly.entity_id
_entity_poly.type
_entity_poly.pdbx_seq_one_letter_code
_entity_poly.pdbx_strand_id
1 'polypeptide(L)'
;VKTQLNNFGVPGITVGELLVPTSANPSHSLYYTSRFATNPGVSTILGDALATGPTFILVEIGNNDILGYATGGASNPAILTTTADFTTRMNAVIGSILGSSTASGVVANIPNVTSIPYFFTVPWNAIP
;
A
#
# COMPACT_ATOMS: atom_id res chain seq x y z
N VAL A 1 -11.65 -2.22 21.27
CA VAL A 1 -11.90 -3.57 20.75
C VAL A 1 -11.23 -3.71 19.40
N LYS A 2 -9.92 -3.98 19.42
CA LYS A 2 -9.09 -4.07 18.18
C LYS A 2 -9.02 -5.50 17.61
N THR A 3 -9.67 -6.46 18.25
CA THR A 3 -9.52 -7.90 17.99
C THR A 3 -10.34 -8.46 16.82
N GLN A 4 -11.10 -7.61 16.12
CA GLN A 4 -11.96 -8.03 14.99
C GLN A 4 -11.73 -7.21 13.72
N LEU A 5 -10.60 -6.54 13.58
CA LEU A 5 -10.27 -5.84 12.36
C LEU A 5 -9.79 -6.86 11.31
N ASN A 6 -10.51 -6.95 10.20
CA ASN A 6 -10.16 -7.80 9.06
C ASN A 6 -9.72 -7.00 7.83
N ASN A 7 -9.81 -5.67 7.88
CA ASN A 7 -9.38 -4.78 6.82
C ASN A 7 -8.30 -3.83 7.34
N PHE A 8 -7.09 -4.00 6.82
CA PHE A 8 -5.91 -3.18 7.13
C PHE A 8 -5.55 -2.23 5.98
N GLY A 9 -6.43 -2.08 5.01
CA GLY A 9 -6.23 -1.16 3.89
C GLY A 9 -6.18 0.29 4.35
N VAL A 10 -5.18 1.02 3.87
CA VAL A 10 -5.00 2.46 4.13
C VAL A 10 -5.00 3.19 2.80
N PRO A 11 -5.93 4.12 2.56
CA PRO A 11 -5.97 4.89 1.33
C PRO A 11 -4.66 5.64 1.08
N GLY A 12 -4.18 5.60 -0.15
CA GLY A 12 -2.97 6.32 -0.55
C GLY A 12 -1.65 5.64 -0.21
N ILE A 13 -1.67 4.52 0.53
CA ILE A 13 -0.45 3.86 1.00
C ILE A 13 0.34 3.19 -0.13
N THR A 14 1.65 3.26 -0.06
CA THR A 14 2.59 2.55 -0.93
C THR A 14 3.05 1.23 -0.31
N VAL A 15 3.65 0.36 -1.12
CA VAL A 15 4.15 -0.94 -0.62
C VAL A 15 5.20 -0.79 0.48
N GLY A 16 6.04 0.24 0.40
CA GLY A 16 7.07 0.50 1.40
C GLY A 16 6.51 0.88 2.77
N GLU A 17 5.37 1.56 2.79
CA GLU A 17 4.74 2.03 4.03
C GLU A 17 4.10 0.90 4.85
N LEU A 18 3.84 -0.27 4.25
CA LEU A 18 3.39 -1.46 4.99
C LEU A 18 4.44 -2.00 5.96
N LEU A 19 5.72 -1.75 5.66
CA LEU A 19 6.88 -2.35 6.32
C LEU A 19 7.51 -1.45 7.39
N VAL A 20 7.12 -0.17 7.43
CA VAL A 20 7.71 0.80 8.35
C VAL A 20 6.75 1.12 9.50
N PRO A 21 7.27 1.53 10.67
CA PRO A 21 6.44 2.00 11.76
C PRO A 21 5.47 3.10 11.31
N THR A 22 4.26 3.07 11.83
CA THR A 22 3.19 4.01 11.48
C THR A 22 3.53 5.48 11.76
N SER A 23 4.55 5.75 12.56
CA SER A 23 5.10 7.10 12.78
C SER A 23 5.93 7.63 11.61
N ALA A 24 6.43 6.76 10.72
CA ALA A 24 7.34 7.16 9.65
C ALA A 24 6.65 7.91 8.50
N ASN A 25 5.33 7.71 8.33
CA ASN A 25 4.55 8.46 7.35
C ASN A 25 3.19 8.87 7.92
N PRO A 26 3.13 10.00 8.62
CA PRO A 26 1.90 10.44 9.29
C PRO A 26 0.78 10.83 8.32
N SER A 27 1.08 11.19 7.08
CA SER A 27 0.07 11.66 6.13
C SER A 27 -0.87 10.55 5.67
N HIS A 28 -0.37 9.36 5.37
CA HIS A 28 -1.19 8.23 4.93
C HIS A 28 -1.64 7.34 6.08
N SER A 29 -0.77 7.10 7.05
CA SER A 29 -1.04 6.18 8.15
C SER A 29 -1.78 6.81 9.34
N LEU A 30 -2.05 8.12 9.35
CA LEU A 30 -2.65 8.82 10.48
C LEU A 30 -3.99 8.22 10.92
N TYR A 31 -4.87 7.91 9.97
CA TYR A 31 -6.15 7.27 10.27
C TYR A 31 -5.99 5.87 10.84
N TYR A 32 -5.03 5.10 10.31
CA TYR A 32 -4.72 3.79 10.83
C TYR A 32 -4.12 3.89 12.23
N THR A 33 -3.11 4.75 12.40
CA THR A 33 -2.42 4.95 13.68
C THR A 33 -3.37 5.37 14.79
N SER A 34 -4.27 6.32 14.51
CA SER A 34 -5.18 6.85 15.51
C SER A 34 -6.30 5.89 15.92
N ARG A 35 -6.66 4.93 15.07
CA ARG A 35 -7.83 4.07 15.27
C ARG A 35 -7.51 2.59 15.45
N PHE A 36 -6.52 2.07 14.73
CA PHE A 36 -6.35 0.65 14.52
C PHE A 36 -5.00 0.11 14.97
N ALA A 37 -3.93 0.92 14.94
CA ALA A 37 -2.59 0.46 15.29
C ALA A 37 -2.57 -0.16 16.70
N THR A 38 -1.98 -1.33 16.84
CA THR A 38 -1.84 -2.03 18.13
C THR A 38 -0.95 -1.21 19.06
N ASN A 39 0.15 -0.69 18.53
CA ASN A 39 1.04 0.21 19.24
C ASN A 39 1.33 1.45 18.36
N PRO A 40 0.56 2.54 18.51
CA PRO A 40 0.70 3.72 17.67
C PRO A 40 2.14 4.24 17.60
N GLY A 41 2.63 4.46 16.40
CA GLY A 41 3.99 4.95 16.15
C GLY A 41 5.09 3.89 16.17
N VAL A 42 4.79 2.65 16.55
CA VAL A 42 5.76 1.55 16.66
C VAL A 42 5.40 0.37 15.75
N SER A 43 4.14 -0.09 15.82
CA SER A 43 3.70 -1.20 14.99
C SER A 43 3.65 -0.82 13.50
N THR A 44 3.82 -1.82 12.64
CA THR A 44 3.62 -1.70 11.20
C THR A 44 2.23 -2.21 10.83
N ILE A 45 1.66 -1.73 9.73
CA ILE A 45 0.35 -2.17 9.25
C ILE A 45 0.38 -3.68 8.94
N LEU A 46 1.44 -4.15 8.28
CA LEU A 46 1.61 -5.57 7.98
C LEU A 46 1.76 -6.41 9.26
N GLY A 47 2.54 -5.94 10.23
CA GLY A 47 2.73 -6.62 11.50
C GLY A 47 1.43 -6.77 12.28
N ASP A 48 0.62 -5.72 12.35
CA ASP A 48 -0.68 -5.76 13.00
C ASP A 48 -1.65 -6.72 12.28
N ALA A 49 -1.63 -6.74 10.94
CA ALA A 49 -2.44 -7.68 10.16
C ALA A 49 -2.04 -9.15 10.43
N LEU A 50 -0.76 -9.45 10.43
CA LEU A 50 -0.25 -10.81 10.70
C LEU A 50 -0.51 -11.25 12.15
N ALA A 51 -0.45 -10.33 13.11
CA ALA A 51 -0.73 -10.61 14.51
C ALA A 51 -2.18 -11.03 14.78
N THR A 52 -3.11 -10.83 13.84
CA THR A 52 -4.48 -11.35 13.95
C THR A 52 -4.60 -12.85 13.74
N GLY A 53 -3.54 -13.52 13.28
CA GLY A 53 -3.54 -14.94 12.96
C GLY A 53 -4.45 -15.28 11.76
N PRO A 54 -4.30 -14.61 10.62
CA PRO A 54 -5.20 -14.80 9.48
C PRO A 54 -5.05 -16.22 8.90
N THR A 55 -6.15 -16.79 8.42
CA THR A 55 -6.18 -18.05 7.65
C THR A 55 -6.19 -17.82 6.14
N PHE A 56 -6.60 -16.61 5.72
CA PHE A 56 -6.59 -16.16 4.33
C PHE A 56 -6.21 -14.68 4.25
N ILE A 57 -5.36 -14.31 3.30
CA ILE A 57 -4.89 -12.94 3.11
C ILE A 57 -5.11 -12.52 1.65
N LEU A 58 -5.75 -11.37 1.47
CA LEU A 58 -5.80 -10.67 0.19
C LEU A 58 -4.84 -9.48 0.26
N VAL A 59 -3.88 -9.44 -0.65
CA VAL A 59 -2.93 -8.33 -0.80
C VAL A 59 -3.25 -7.55 -2.07
N GLU A 60 -3.72 -6.33 -1.91
CA GLU A 60 -3.93 -5.37 -3.00
C GLU A 60 -3.14 -4.10 -2.67
N ILE A 61 -1.99 -3.93 -3.29
CA ILE A 61 -1.04 -2.85 -3.02
C ILE A 61 -0.22 -2.55 -4.28
N GLY A 62 0.33 -1.34 -4.38
CA GLY A 62 1.25 -0.97 -5.44
C GLY A 62 0.70 0.08 -6.40
N ASN A 63 -0.61 0.28 -6.44
CA ASN A 63 -1.22 1.32 -7.28
C ASN A 63 -0.66 2.71 -6.95
N ASN A 64 -0.51 3.03 -5.67
CA ASN A 64 -0.03 4.32 -5.21
C ASN A 64 1.48 4.52 -5.43
N ASP A 65 2.23 3.45 -5.60
CA ASP A 65 3.65 3.50 -5.92
C ASP A 65 3.94 4.17 -7.27
N ILE A 66 2.95 4.20 -8.16
CA ILE A 66 3.03 4.83 -9.48
C ILE A 66 1.98 5.92 -9.70
N LEU A 67 0.82 5.84 -9.05
CA LEU A 67 -0.32 6.71 -9.32
C LEU A 67 0.01 8.20 -9.09
N GLY A 68 0.69 8.51 -7.99
CA GLY A 68 1.08 9.89 -7.69
C GLY A 68 1.99 10.50 -8.76
N TYR A 69 2.93 9.72 -9.28
CA TYR A 69 3.79 10.13 -10.39
C TYR A 69 3.00 10.34 -11.68
N ALA A 70 2.13 9.41 -12.02
CA ALA A 70 1.31 9.48 -13.23
C ALA A 70 0.34 10.67 -13.21
N THR A 71 -0.37 10.90 -12.10
CA THR A 71 -1.32 12.03 -11.95
C THR A 71 -0.63 13.38 -11.85
N GLY A 72 0.64 13.42 -11.42
CA GLY A 72 1.50 14.60 -11.45
C GLY A 72 2.12 14.89 -12.82
N GLY A 73 1.64 14.26 -13.89
CA GLY A 73 2.13 14.46 -15.26
C GLY A 73 3.56 13.93 -15.46
N ALA A 74 3.98 12.95 -14.68
CA ALA A 74 5.32 12.36 -14.72
C ALA A 74 6.47 13.38 -14.53
N SER A 75 6.18 14.51 -13.87
CA SER A 75 7.12 15.62 -13.75
C SER A 75 8.15 15.47 -12.62
N ASN A 76 7.84 14.65 -11.62
CA ASN A 76 8.72 14.43 -10.46
C ASN A 76 9.12 12.96 -10.30
N PRO A 77 10.25 12.52 -10.86
CA PRO A 77 10.70 11.13 -10.74
C PRO A 77 11.04 10.71 -9.31
N ALA A 78 11.23 11.64 -8.38
CA ALA A 78 11.56 11.31 -6.99
C ALA A 78 10.39 10.65 -6.22
N ILE A 79 9.16 10.81 -6.69
CA ILE A 79 7.98 10.18 -6.07
C ILE A 79 7.63 8.82 -6.70
N LEU A 80 8.31 8.43 -7.78
CA LEU A 80 8.12 7.14 -8.42
C LEU A 80 8.88 6.06 -7.64
N THR A 81 8.18 5.04 -7.17
CA THR A 81 8.83 3.84 -6.69
C THR A 81 9.45 3.10 -7.87
N THR A 82 10.77 2.95 -7.88
CA THR A 82 11.45 2.22 -8.97
C THR A 82 11.05 0.75 -8.98
N THR A 83 11.15 0.08 -10.14
CA THR A 83 10.87 -1.36 -10.23
C THR A 83 11.74 -2.19 -9.29
N ALA A 84 13.00 -1.81 -9.10
CA ALA A 84 13.92 -2.49 -8.18
C ALA A 84 13.49 -2.34 -6.72
N ASP A 85 13.13 -1.12 -6.30
CA ASP A 85 12.63 -0.86 -4.95
C ASP A 85 11.29 -1.54 -4.71
N PHE A 86 10.38 -1.47 -5.69
CA PHE A 86 9.09 -2.15 -5.61
C PHE A 86 9.27 -3.66 -5.44
N THR A 87 10.12 -4.28 -6.25
CA THR A 87 10.42 -5.71 -6.15
C THR A 87 10.99 -6.08 -4.80
N THR A 88 11.94 -5.31 -4.29
CA THR A 88 12.55 -5.53 -2.97
C THR A 88 11.50 -5.45 -1.86
N ARG A 89 10.70 -4.40 -1.87
CA ARG A 89 9.65 -4.19 -0.85
C ARG A 89 8.55 -5.24 -0.93
N MET A 90 8.10 -5.58 -2.14
CA MET A 90 7.07 -6.60 -2.34
C MET A 90 7.56 -7.99 -1.90
N ASN A 91 8.81 -8.34 -2.20
CA ASN A 91 9.41 -9.56 -1.70
C ASN A 91 9.48 -9.59 -0.17
N ALA A 92 9.75 -8.46 0.48
CA ALA A 92 9.74 -8.37 1.94
C ALA A 92 8.32 -8.55 2.51
N VAL A 93 7.29 -7.96 1.87
CA VAL A 93 5.88 -8.16 2.26
C VAL A 93 5.49 -9.64 2.15
N ILE A 94 5.73 -10.26 0.99
CA ILE A 94 5.40 -11.66 0.76
C ILE A 94 6.20 -12.58 1.69
N GLY A 95 7.50 -12.32 1.84
CA GLY A 95 8.37 -13.06 2.76
C GLY A 95 7.87 -13.00 4.21
N SER A 96 7.42 -11.84 4.66
CA SER A 96 6.83 -11.67 6.00
C SER A 96 5.53 -12.46 6.17
N ILE A 97 4.66 -12.47 5.16
CA ILE A 97 3.43 -13.25 5.16
C ILE A 97 3.73 -14.74 5.25
N LEU A 98 4.60 -15.25 4.37
CA LEU A 98 4.96 -16.67 4.31
C LEU A 98 5.73 -17.13 5.55
N GLY A 99 6.54 -16.25 6.15
CA GLY A 99 7.32 -16.57 7.34
C GLY A 99 6.53 -16.49 8.65
N SER A 100 5.43 -15.76 8.68
CA SER A 100 4.69 -15.44 9.91
C SER A 100 3.31 -16.08 9.98
N SER A 101 2.82 -16.69 8.91
CA SER A 101 1.50 -17.29 8.87
C SER A 101 1.46 -18.56 8.03
N THR A 102 0.47 -19.41 8.31
CA THR A 102 0.10 -20.56 7.47
C THR A 102 -1.08 -20.24 6.55
N ALA A 103 -1.41 -18.97 6.42
CA ALA A 103 -2.54 -18.50 5.62
C ALA A 103 -2.34 -18.81 4.14
N SER A 104 -3.41 -19.18 3.49
CA SER A 104 -3.52 -19.08 2.02
C SER A 104 -3.76 -17.64 1.62
N GLY A 105 -3.44 -17.27 0.38
CA GLY A 105 -3.66 -15.89 -0.02
C GLY A 105 -3.67 -15.65 -1.52
N VAL A 106 -4.06 -14.45 -1.88
CA VAL A 106 -4.06 -13.92 -3.24
C VAL A 106 -3.38 -12.57 -3.24
N VAL A 107 -2.51 -12.34 -4.23
CA VAL A 107 -1.92 -11.04 -4.51
C VAL A 107 -2.55 -10.51 -5.79
N ALA A 108 -3.16 -9.34 -5.73
CA ALA A 108 -3.73 -8.68 -6.90
C ALA A 108 -2.63 -8.08 -7.78
N ASN A 109 -2.81 -8.13 -9.07
CA ASN A 109 -1.98 -7.39 -10.02
C ASN A 109 -2.26 -5.89 -9.93
N ILE A 110 -1.24 -5.07 -10.18
CA ILE A 110 -1.42 -3.64 -10.37
C ILE A 110 -2.06 -3.41 -11.75
N PRO A 111 -3.24 -2.82 -11.83
CA PRO A 111 -3.85 -2.47 -13.12
C PRO A 111 -3.03 -1.38 -13.82
N ASN A 112 -3.26 -1.23 -15.12
CA ASN A 112 -2.68 -0.09 -15.83
C ASN A 112 -3.27 1.21 -15.27
N VAL A 113 -2.46 1.98 -14.56
CA VAL A 113 -2.92 3.23 -13.91
C VAL A 113 -3.43 4.27 -14.90
N THR A 114 -2.97 4.24 -16.15
CA THR A 114 -3.46 5.16 -17.19
C THR A 114 -4.85 4.80 -17.70
N SER A 115 -5.40 3.63 -17.32
CA SER A 115 -6.77 3.21 -17.68
C SER A 115 -7.86 3.77 -16.76
N ILE A 116 -7.49 4.49 -15.71
CA ILE A 116 -8.49 5.15 -14.84
C ILE A 116 -9.12 6.36 -15.53
N PRO A 117 -10.39 6.69 -15.21
CA PRO A 117 -11.12 7.81 -15.83
C PRO A 117 -10.40 9.16 -15.78
N TYR A 118 -9.56 9.39 -14.78
CA TYR A 118 -8.76 10.60 -14.63
C TYR A 118 -7.99 10.98 -15.90
N PHE A 119 -7.43 9.99 -16.61
CA PHE A 119 -6.63 10.22 -17.83
C PHE A 119 -7.44 10.32 -19.11
N PHE A 120 -8.75 10.01 -19.07
CA PHE A 120 -9.62 10.03 -20.26
C PHE A 120 -10.69 11.12 -20.23
N THR A 121 -10.97 11.69 -19.06
CA THR A 121 -12.05 12.68 -18.91
C THR A 121 -11.75 13.96 -19.69
N VAL A 122 -10.48 14.38 -19.73
CA VAL A 122 -10.03 15.52 -20.56
C VAL A 122 -8.85 15.03 -21.39
N PRO A 123 -9.01 14.81 -22.71
CA PRO A 123 -7.90 14.42 -23.56
C PRO A 123 -6.85 15.55 -23.59
N TRP A 124 -5.58 15.15 -23.59
CA TRP A 124 -4.44 16.08 -23.54
C TRP A 124 -4.45 17.13 -24.67
N ASN A 125 -5.08 16.81 -25.80
CA ASN A 125 -5.22 17.69 -26.98
C ASN A 125 -6.50 18.53 -26.98
N ALA A 126 -7.33 18.44 -25.94
CA ALA A 126 -8.54 19.28 -25.82
C ALA A 126 -8.27 20.62 -25.14
N ILE A 127 -7.06 20.81 -24.61
CA ILE A 127 -6.64 22.09 -24.01
C ILE A 127 -5.88 22.89 -25.08
N PRO A 128 -6.38 24.08 -25.48
CA PRO A 128 -5.74 24.89 -26.50
C PRO A 128 -4.37 25.44 -26.09
#